data_a036360ef6b98703c2220d31f8337895
#
_entry.id   a036360ef6b98703c2220d31f8337895
#
_cell.length_a   1.000
_cell.length_b   1.000
_cell.length_c   1.000
_cell.angle_alpha   90.00
_cell.angle_beta   90.00
_cell.angle_gamma   90.00
#
_symmetry.space_group_name_H-M   'P 1'
#
loop_
_entity.id
_entity.type
_entity.pdbx_description
1 polymer ?
#
loop_
_entity_poly.entity_id
_entity_poly.type
_entity_poly.pdbx_seq_one_letter_code
_entity_poly.pdbx_strand_id
1 'polypeptide(L)'
;MNNPKNPENPIEEPEITLRCSKCNRPITPSEAVLTPTGYRCRDCVRSQQKIFDTSKPLDYVFGFLLAAIVSYLGSLLAARIGFFIFLLGPATGVAAAEVVRFVTKKRRSKVLFRLFVAGLIVGGIPRILMLLLGLIIGMSVDMMSLYSLLPLIYQVIFLLLAVPSGYYRLSGSRRL
;
A
#
# COMPACT_ATOMS: atom_id res chain seq x y z
N MET A 1 -11.45 55.59 -50.02
CA MET A 1 -10.10 55.02 -50.04
C MET A 1 -9.90 54.25 -48.77
N ASN A 2 -10.05 52.95 -48.88
CA ASN A 2 -10.00 51.99 -47.77
C ASN A 2 -8.56 51.72 -47.39
N ASN A 3 -8.22 51.85 -46.13
CA ASN A 3 -7.00 51.30 -45.60
C ASN A 3 -7.29 50.07 -44.74
N PRO A 4 -7.11 48.85 -45.30
CA PRO A 4 -7.23 47.64 -44.54
C PRO A 4 -5.83 47.12 -44.24
N LYS A 5 -5.23 47.50 -43.12
CA LYS A 5 -4.11 46.74 -42.54
C LYS A 5 -3.77 47.31 -41.18
N ASN A 6 -4.49 46.88 -40.14
CA ASN A 6 -3.97 46.83 -38.82
C ASN A 6 -3.49 45.38 -38.55
N PRO A 7 -2.18 45.11 -38.52
CA PRO A 7 -1.65 43.77 -38.32
C PRO A 7 -1.40 43.42 -36.85
N GLU A 8 -2.20 43.96 -35.92
CA GLU A 8 -2.04 43.73 -34.48
C GLU A 8 -3.27 43.12 -33.83
N ASN A 9 -3.92 42.18 -34.56
CA ASN A 9 -4.85 41.28 -33.87
C ASN A 9 -4.19 39.91 -33.84
N PRO A 10 -3.63 39.48 -32.68
CA PRO A 10 -3.25 38.09 -32.54
C PRO A 10 -4.51 37.29 -32.81
N ILE A 11 -4.44 36.35 -33.77
CA ILE A 11 -5.45 35.34 -34.04
C ILE A 11 -5.74 34.73 -32.71
N GLU A 12 -6.86 35.09 -32.09
CA GLU A 12 -7.43 34.33 -30.97
C GLU A 12 -7.73 32.97 -31.53
N GLU A 13 -6.79 32.04 -31.39
CA GLU A 13 -7.06 30.63 -31.58
C GLU A 13 -8.30 30.32 -30.73
N PRO A 14 -9.34 29.72 -31.30
CA PRO A 14 -10.54 29.40 -30.55
C PRO A 14 -10.12 28.57 -29.34
N GLU A 15 -10.14 29.17 -28.15
CA GLU A 15 -9.90 28.41 -26.93
C GLU A 15 -10.90 27.27 -26.93
N ILE A 16 -10.39 26.06 -27.21
CA ILE A 16 -11.18 24.84 -27.16
C ILE A 16 -11.58 24.65 -25.70
N THR A 17 -12.68 25.26 -25.32
CA THR A 17 -13.25 25.15 -23.99
C THR A 17 -13.91 23.79 -23.85
N LEU A 18 -13.16 22.83 -23.34
CA LEU A 18 -13.69 21.54 -22.95
C LEU A 18 -14.64 21.72 -21.75
N ARG A 19 -15.71 20.94 -21.71
CA ARG A 19 -16.62 20.94 -20.56
C ARG A 19 -16.47 19.68 -19.73
N CYS A 20 -16.48 19.83 -18.41
CA CYS A 20 -16.44 18.71 -17.49
C CYS A 20 -17.73 17.88 -17.60
N SER A 21 -17.62 16.58 -17.86
CA SER A 21 -18.77 15.67 -18.01
C SER A 21 -19.60 15.50 -16.73
N LYS A 22 -19.12 15.97 -15.55
CA LYS A 22 -19.84 15.84 -14.28
C LYS A 22 -20.47 17.15 -13.80
N CYS A 23 -19.73 18.26 -13.83
CA CYS A 23 -20.20 19.56 -13.31
C CYS A 23 -20.49 20.60 -14.40
N ASN A 24 -20.29 20.26 -15.67
CA ASN A 24 -20.49 21.08 -16.87
C ASN A 24 -19.68 22.40 -16.90
N ARG A 25 -18.71 22.59 -15.97
CA ARG A 25 -17.83 23.74 -15.93
C ARG A 25 -16.89 23.73 -17.15
N PRO A 26 -16.65 24.88 -17.81
CA PRO A 26 -15.62 24.98 -18.83
C PRO A 26 -14.24 24.72 -18.19
N ILE A 27 -13.43 23.91 -18.83
CA ILE A 27 -12.08 23.54 -18.39
C ILE A 27 -11.11 23.70 -19.52
N THR A 28 -9.92 24.17 -19.22
CA THR A 28 -8.82 24.25 -20.19
C THR A 28 -8.23 22.86 -20.44
N PRO A 29 -7.63 22.63 -21.60
CA PRO A 29 -6.98 21.35 -21.91
C PRO A 29 -5.93 20.93 -20.85
N SER A 30 -5.25 21.91 -20.23
CA SER A 30 -4.26 21.68 -19.17
C SER A 30 -4.86 21.20 -17.83
N GLU A 31 -6.13 21.50 -17.56
CA GLU A 31 -6.86 21.08 -16.36
C GLU A 31 -7.74 19.84 -16.60
N ALA A 32 -7.91 19.47 -17.85
CA ALA A 32 -8.74 18.35 -18.26
C ALA A 32 -8.04 17.02 -17.95
N VAL A 33 -8.71 16.14 -17.22
CA VAL A 33 -8.28 14.76 -17.01
C VAL A 33 -9.17 13.84 -17.84
N LEU A 34 -8.54 13.08 -18.74
CA LEU A 34 -9.25 12.09 -19.55
C LEU A 34 -9.66 10.90 -18.65
N THR A 35 -10.94 10.61 -18.64
CA THR A 35 -11.51 9.45 -17.95
C THR A 35 -12.29 8.60 -18.96
N PRO A 36 -12.57 7.31 -18.65
CA PRO A 36 -13.37 6.46 -19.55
C PRO A 36 -14.76 7.02 -19.89
N THR A 37 -15.24 7.99 -19.07
CA THR A 37 -16.55 8.66 -19.25
C THR A 37 -16.43 10.08 -19.79
N GLY A 38 -15.27 10.47 -20.36
CA GLY A 38 -15.03 11.78 -20.93
C GLY A 38 -14.09 12.67 -20.08
N TYR A 39 -13.95 13.93 -20.49
CA TYR A 39 -13.09 14.88 -19.80
C TYR A 39 -13.72 15.35 -18.48
N ARG A 40 -12.92 15.37 -17.41
CA ARG A 40 -13.34 15.85 -16.08
C ARG A 40 -12.35 16.86 -15.52
N CYS A 41 -12.84 17.83 -14.75
CA CYS A 41 -11.98 18.74 -14.01
C CYS A 41 -11.29 18.02 -12.84
N ARG A 42 -10.11 18.51 -12.45
CA ARG A 42 -9.34 17.94 -11.33
C ARG A 42 -10.12 17.86 -10.02
N ASP A 43 -11.00 18.82 -9.76
CA ASP A 43 -11.82 18.85 -8.55
C ASP A 43 -12.85 17.71 -8.53
N CYS A 44 -13.50 17.44 -9.67
CA CYS A 44 -14.43 16.31 -9.79
C CYS A 44 -13.73 14.97 -9.68
N VAL A 45 -12.50 14.84 -10.19
CA VAL A 45 -11.69 13.63 -10.04
C VAL A 45 -11.27 13.46 -8.57
N ARG A 46 -10.81 14.52 -7.90
CA ARG A 46 -10.48 14.49 -6.48
C ARG A 46 -11.67 14.15 -5.59
N SER A 47 -12.84 14.73 -5.85
CA SER A 47 -14.05 14.43 -5.10
C SER A 47 -14.47 12.97 -5.25
N GLN A 48 -14.30 12.42 -6.44
CA GLN A 48 -14.57 11.01 -6.69
C GLN A 48 -13.55 10.10 -6.00
N GLN A 49 -12.28 10.48 -5.97
CA GLN A 49 -11.26 9.74 -5.21
C GLN A 49 -11.55 9.74 -3.70
N LYS A 50 -12.06 10.85 -3.14
CA LYS A 50 -12.45 10.93 -1.72
C LYS A 50 -13.61 9.99 -1.37
N ILE A 51 -14.52 9.72 -2.30
CA ILE A 51 -15.62 8.77 -2.10
C ILE A 51 -15.11 7.33 -1.95
N PHE A 52 -13.97 7.01 -2.55
CA PHE A 52 -13.34 5.70 -2.40
C PHE A 52 -12.49 5.56 -1.12
N ASP A 53 -12.14 6.67 -0.47
CA ASP A 53 -11.43 6.70 0.81
C ASP A 53 -12.45 6.75 1.97
N THR A 54 -13.06 5.60 2.25
CA THR A 54 -14.14 5.48 3.26
C THR A 54 -13.64 5.07 4.64
N SER A 55 -12.31 4.94 4.84
CA SER A 55 -11.73 4.50 6.10
C SER A 55 -11.87 5.55 7.20
N LYS A 56 -12.25 5.12 8.40
CA LYS A 56 -12.26 5.95 9.61
C LYS A 56 -10.88 5.96 10.27
N PRO A 57 -10.54 6.98 11.09
CA PRO A 57 -9.25 7.01 11.78
C PRO A 57 -9.00 5.79 12.66
N LEU A 58 -10.04 5.22 13.27
CA LEU A 58 -9.95 3.98 14.04
C LEU A 58 -9.57 2.77 13.18
N ASP A 59 -9.99 2.73 11.92
CA ASP A 59 -9.66 1.62 11.02
C ASP A 59 -8.13 1.55 10.76
N TYR A 60 -7.43 2.68 10.82
CA TYR A 60 -5.99 2.75 10.67
C TYR A 60 -5.25 2.12 11.86
N VAL A 61 -5.70 2.45 13.07
CA VAL A 61 -5.11 1.90 14.30
C VAL A 61 -5.35 0.38 14.39
N PHE A 62 -6.58 -0.05 14.17
CA PHE A 62 -6.91 -1.48 14.17
C PHE A 62 -6.20 -2.24 13.06
N GLY A 63 -6.12 -1.67 11.87
CA GLY A 63 -5.41 -2.28 10.74
C GLY A 63 -3.94 -2.51 11.02
N PHE A 64 -3.27 -1.52 11.64
CA PHE A 64 -1.88 -1.61 12.06
C PHE A 64 -1.68 -2.65 13.18
N LEU A 65 -2.46 -2.56 14.26
CA LEU A 65 -2.32 -3.45 15.43
C LEU A 65 -2.59 -4.91 15.06
N LEU A 66 -3.69 -5.17 14.32
CA LEU A 66 -4.03 -6.52 13.92
C LEU A 66 -2.97 -7.13 12.98
N ALA A 67 -2.46 -6.34 12.04
CA ALA A 67 -1.37 -6.78 11.17
C ALA A 67 -0.11 -7.12 11.99
N ALA A 68 0.24 -6.30 12.98
CA ALA A 68 1.39 -6.54 13.85
C ALA A 68 1.23 -7.81 14.68
N ILE A 69 0.05 -8.01 15.29
CA ILE A 69 -0.25 -9.20 16.10
C ILE A 69 -0.19 -10.47 15.26
N VAL A 70 -0.84 -10.49 14.10
CA VAL A 70 -0.84 -11.67 13.21
C VAL A 70 0.56 -11.97 12.69
N SER A 71 1.33 -10.94 12.33
CA SER A 71 2.72 -11.09 11.90
C SER A 71 3.62 -11.65 13.02
N TYR A 72 3.44 -11.17 14.24
CA TYR A 72 4.18 -11.67 15.39
C TYR A 72 3.87 -13.15 15.67
N LEU A 73 2.59 -13.52 15.73
CA LEU A 73 2.17 -14.92 15.91
C LEU A 73 2.66 -15.81 14.77
N GLY A 74 2.57 -15.36 13.52
CA GLY A 74 3.10 -16.05 12.36
C GLY A 74 4.61 -16.28 12.44
N SER A 75 5.37 -15.30 12.93
CA SER A 75 6.81 -15.40 13.10
C SER A 75 7.21 -16.40 14.19
N LEU A 76 6.42 -16.53 15.27
CA LEU A 76 6.63 -17.55 16.30
C LEU A 76 6.38 -18.96 15.75
N LEU A 77 5.33 -19.15 14.95
CA LEU A 77 5.05 -20.42 14.29
C LEU A 77 6.13 -20.79 13.27
N ALA A 78 6.57 -19.81 12.47
CA ALA A 78 7.62 -19.99 11.49
C ALA A 78 8.92 -20.53 12.11
N ALA A 79 9.25 -20.08 13.32
CA ALA A 79 10.41 -20.54 14.06
C ALA A 79 10.37 -22.03 14.46
N ARG A 80 9.18 -22.61 14.54
CA ARG A 80 8.99 -24.03 14.91
C ARG A 80 8.99 -24.97 13.72
N ILE A 81 8.61 -24.48 12.55
CA ILE A 81 8.29 -25.31 11.37
C ILE A 81 9.43 -25.32 10.35
N GLY A 82 10.45 -24.41 10.48
CA GLY A 82 11.64 -24.40 9.64
C GLY A 82 11.32 -24.23 8.15
N PHE A 83 11.59 -25.24 7.31
CA PHE A 83 11.44 -25.19 5.87
C PHE A 83 10.05 -24.78 5.35
N PHE A 84 8.98 -25.13 6.08
CA PHE A 84 7.62 -24.75 5.70
C PHE A 84 7.32 -23.25 5.76
N ILE A 85 8.31 -22.44 6.05
CA ILE A 85 8.21 -20.96 6.06
C ILE A 85 7.80 -20.40 4.71
N PHE A 86 8.16 -21.07 3.61
CA PHE A 86 7.77 -20.68 2.26
C PHE A 86 6.26 -20.75 2.02
N LEU A 87 5.57 -21.63 2.73
CA LEU A 87 4.11 -21.75 2.72
C LEU A 87 3.48 -20.85 3.79
N LEU A 88 4.09 -20.83 4.96
CA LEU A 88 3.56 -20.10 6.12
C LEU A 88 3.66 -18.57 5.93
N GLY A 89 4.70 -18.06 5.28
CA GLY A 89 4.88 -16.64 4.99
C GLY A 89 3.69 -16.06 4.20
N PRO A 90 3.41 -16.55 2.99
CA PRO A 90 2.26 -16.10 2.22
C PRO A 90 0.91 -16.33 2.94
N ALA A 91 0.76 -17.46 3.62
CA ALA A 91 -0.47 -17.80 4.35
C ALA A 91 -0.75 -16.79 5.47
N THR A 92 0.26 -16.42 6.26
CA THR A 92 0.11 -15.42 7.32
C THR A 92 -0.16 -14.02 6.76
N GLY A 93 0.47 -13.64 5.64
CA GLY A 93 0.18 -12.38 4.97
C GLY A 93 -1.27 -12.29 4.49
N VAL A 94 -1.78 -13.35 3.88
CA VAL A 94 -3.19 -13.44 3.45
C VAL A 94 -4.13 -13.44 4.65
N ALA A 95 -3.83 -14.22 5.70
CA ALA A 95 -4.64 -14.27 6.93
C ALA A 95 -4.72 -12.89 7.59
N ALA A 96 -3.59 -12.19 7.72
CA ALA A 96 -3.55 -10.82 8.24
C ALA A 96 -4.43 -9.87 7.42
N ALA A 97 -4.36 -9.96 6.07
CA ALA A 97 -5.17 -9.14 5.19
C ALA A 97 -6.68 -9.43 5.36
N GLU A 98 -7.09 -10.69 5.51
CA GLU A 98 -8.50 -11.05 5.72
C GLU A 98 -9.01 -10.57 7.08
N VAL A 99 -8.20 -10.71 8.15
CA VAL A 99 -8.56 -10.20 9.49
C VAL A 99 -8.77 -8.69 9.44
N VAL A 100 -7.85 -7.94 8.82
CA VAL A 100 -7.97 -6.49 8.67
C VAL A 100 -9.19 -6.12 7.81
N ARG A 101 -9.44 -6.82 6.71
CA ARG A 101 -10.64 -6.60 5.86
C ARG A 101 -11.94 -6.86 6.60
N PHE A 102 -11.98 -7.86 7.45
CA PHE A 102 -13.15 -8.19 8.25
C PHE A 102 -13.44 -7.07 9.26
N VAL A 103 -12.44 -6.62 10.00
CA VAL A 103 -12.59 -5.58 11.03
C VAL A 103 -12.89 -4.20 10.42
N THR A 104 -12.23 -3.84 9.32
CA THR A 104 -12.48 -2.57 8.62
C THR A 104 -13.72 -2.59 7.73
N LYS A 105 -14.55 -3.65 7.80
CA LYS A 105 -15.78 -3.81 7.00
C LYS A 105 -15.55 -3.57 5.51
N LYS A 106 -14.43 -4.09 4.97
CA LYS A 106 -14.00 -3.97 3.56
C LYS A 106 -13.78 -2.51 3.09
N ARG A 107 -13.61 -1.56 4.02
CA ARG A 107 -13.26 -0.18 3.66
C ARG A 107 -11.86 -0.15 3.04
N ARG A 108 -11.66 0.75 2.08
CA ARG A 108 -10.41 0.85 1.33
C ARG A 108 -9.84 2.25 1.48
N SER A 109 -8.54 2.33 1.78
CA SER A 109 -7.77 3.56 1.77
C SER A 109 -6.31 3.26 1.43
N LYS A 110 -5.68 4.12 0.68
CA LYS A 110 -4.24 4.01 0.39
C LYS A 110 -3.40 4.07 1.66
N VAL A 111 -3.86 4.87 2.64
CA VAL A 111 -3.20 5.00 3.95
C VAL A 111 -3.32 3.71 4.75
N LEU A 112 -4.49 3.07 4.74
CA LEU A 112 -4.71 1.79 5.41
C LEU A 112 -3.73 0.71 4.91
N PHE A 113 -3.50 0.64 3.58
CA PHE A 113 -2.57 -0.34 3.01
C PHE A 113 -1.14 -0.12 3.46
N ARG A 114 -0.69 1.14 3.53
CA ARG A 114 0.65 1.48 4.02
C ARG A 114 0.82 1.13 5.50
N LEU A 115 -0.17 1.45 6.32
CA LEU A 115 -0.17 1.13 7.75
C LEU A 115 -0.24 -0.37 8.01
N PHE A 116 -0.99 -1.11 7.19
CA PHE A 116 -1.01 -2.57 7.24
C PHE A 116 0.37 -3.17 6.98
N VAL A 117 1.06 -2.71 5.93
CA VAL A 117 2.43 -3.16 5.63
C VAL A 117 3.39 -2.80 6.76
N ALA A 118 3.31 -1.56 7.28
CA ALA A 118 4.10 -1.14 8.43
C ALA A 118 3.83 -2.03 9.66
N GLY A 119 2.57 -2.38 9.91
CA GLY A 119 2.18 -3.30 10.98
C GLY A 119 2.79 -4.69 10.83
N LEU A 120 2.78 -5.26 9.61
CA LEU A 120 3.41 -6.55 9.35
C LEU A 120 4.92 -6.53 9.64
N ILE A 121 5.61 -5.46 9.23
CA ILE A 121 7.05 -5.29 9.47
C ILE A 121 7.32 -5.13 10.97
N VAL A 122 6.60 -4.22 11.63
CA VAL A 122 6.75 -3.96 13.07
C VAL A 122 6.47 -5.22 13.91
N GLY A 123 5.47 -6.02 13.52
CA GLY A 123 5.16 -7.30 14.18
C GLY A 123 6.29 -8.33 14.08
N GLY A 124 7.13 -8.26 13.05
CA GLY A 124 8.30 -9.13 12.90
C GLY A 124 9.56 -8.65 13.66
N ILE A 125 9.64 -7.36 14.01
CA ILE A 125 10.81 -6.74 14.66
C ILE A 125 11.17 -7.40 16.01
N PRO A 126 10.25 -7.67 16.94
CA PRO A 126 10.58 -8.25 18.22
C PRO A 126 11.33 -9.59 18.08
N ARG A 127 10.93 -10.38 17.10
CA ARG A 127 11.59 -11.66 16.81
C ARG A 127 12.99 -11.46 16.25
N ILE A 128 13.17 -10.54 15.31
CA ILE A 128 14.49 -10.20 14.75
C ILE A 128 15.41 -9.70 15.86
N LEU A 129 14.91 -8.83 16.73
CA LEU A 129 15.68 -8.27 17.85
C LEU A 129 16.14 -9.37 18.82
N MET A 130 15.27 -10.31 19.16
CA MET A 130 15.63 -11.46 20.01
C MET A 130 16.70 -12.35 19.33
N LEU A 131 16.58 -12.58 18.03
CA LEU A 131 17.57 -13.38 17.29
C LEU A 131 18.92 -12.66 17.21
N LEU A 132 18.93 -11.35 16.99
CA LEU A 132 20.17 -10.55 16.98
C LEU A 132 20.83 -10.53 18.36
N LEU A 133 20.04 -10.35 19.41
CA LEU A 133 20.55 -10.39 20.79
C LEU A 133 21.19 -11.76 21.11
N GLY A 134 20.53 -12.85 20.72
CA GLY A 134 21.04 -14.21 20.86
C GLY A 134 22.34 -14.41 20.09
N LEU A 135 22.46 -13.83 18.89
CA LEU A 135 23.68 -13.88 18.07
C LEU A 135 24.83 -13.14 18.77
N ILE A 136 24.59 -11.93 19.29
CA ILE A 136 25.61 -11.13 19.98
C ILE A 136 26.12 -11.86 21.22
N ILE A 137 25.22 -12.43 22.03
CA ILE A 137 25.59 -13.22 23.20
C ILE A 137 26.36 -14.49 22.78
N GLY A 138 25.92 -15.17 21.73
CA GLY A 138 26.61 -16.36 21.19
C GLY A 138 28.02 -16.07 20.70
N MET A 139 28.26 -14.89 20.11
CA MET A 139 29.61 -14.46 19.72
C MET A 139 30.55 -14.26 20.91
N SER A 140 30.03 -13.79 22.04
CA SER A 140 30.87 -13.59 23.25
C SER A 140 31.25 -14.89 23.96
N VAL A 141 30.59 -16.01 23.61
CA VAL A 141 30.80 -17.34 24.24
C VAL A 141 31.48 -18.34 23.30
N ASP A 142 32.06 -17.85 22.19
CA ASP A 142 32.78 -18.69 21.15
C ASP A 142 31.91 -19.80 20.52
N MET A 143 30.58 -19.72 20.67
CA MET A 143 29.60 -20.67 20.14
C MET A 143 29.06 -20.24 18.79
N MET A 144 29.84 -19.52 17.97
CA MET A 144 29.41 -19.03 16.66
C MET A 144 29.39 -20.15 15.64
N SER A 145 28.31 -20.88 15.60
CA SER A 145 28.02 -21.86 14.59
C SER A 145 27.18 -21.20 13.47
N LEU A 146 27.44 -21.59 12.21
CA LEU A 146 26.63 -21.17 11.05
C LEU A 146 25.13 -21.42 11.25
N TYR A 147 24.78 -22.37 12.10
CA TYR A 147 23.40 -22.68 12.48
C TYR A 147 22.69 -21.55 13.22
N SER A 148 23.41 -20.66 13.92
CA SER A 148 22.80 -19.52 14.63
C SER A 148 22.29 -18.42 13.69
N LEU A 149 22.78 -18.37 12.44
CA LEU A 149 22.32 -17.44 11.40
C LEU A 149 21.06 -17.94 10.67
N LEU A 150 20.83 -19.24 10.63
CA LEU A 150 19.68 -19.83 9.92
C LEU A 150 18.32 -19.28 10.39
N PRO A 151 18.03 -19.16 11.69
CA PRO A 151 16.76 -18.60 12.15
C PRO A 151 16.54 -17.15 11.73
N LEU A 152 17.62 -16.37 11.63
CA LEU A 152 17.55 -14.98 11.18
C LEU A 152 17.24 -14.91 9.69
N ILE A 153 17.89 -15.75 8.87
CA ILE A 153 17.60 -15.87 7.44
C ILE A 153 16.14 -16.28 7.22
N TYR A 154 15.66 -17.27 7.94
CA TYR A 154 14.27 -17.70 7.86
C TYR A 154 13.29 -16.58 8.24
N GLN A 155 13.60 -15.77 9.26
CA GLN A 155 12.77 -14.65 9.67
C GLN A 155 12.68 -13.57 8.59
N VAL A 156 13.80 -13.27 7.92
CA VAL A 156 13.82 -12.32 6.80
C VAL A 156 12.99 -12.84 5.62
N ILE A 157 13.18 -14.11 5.25
CA ILE A 157 12.41 -14.76 4.18
C ILE A 157 10.91 -14.74 4.52
N PHE A 158 10.54 -15.02 5.77
CA PHE A 158 9.16 -14.96 6.23
C PHE A 158 8.54 -13.58 5.95
N LEU A 159 9.20 -12.48 6.33
CA LEU A 159 8.71 -11.14 6.08
C LEU A 159 8.65 -10.78 4.61
N LEU A 160 9.68 -11.18 3.83
CA LEU A 160 9.72 -10.97 2.38
C LEU A 160 8.55 -11.64 1.65
N LEU A 161 8.04 -12.75 2.16
CA LEU A 161 6.90 -13.47 1.60
C LEU A 161 5.57 -12.98 2.17
N ALA A 162 5.50 -12.67 3.46
CA ALA A 162 4.27 -12.25 4.13
C ALA A 162 3.83 -10.85 3.69
N VAL A 163 4.76 -9.90 3.56
CA VAL A 163 4.43 -8.51 3.21
C VAL A 163 3.79 -8.38 1.83
N PRO A 164 4.40 -8.88 0.72
CA PRO A 164 3.78 -8.73 -0.59
C PRO A 164 2.47 -9.53 -0.71
N SER A 165 2.40 -10.73 -0.16
CA SER A 165 1.17 -11.55 -0.23
C SER A 165 0.00 -10.85 0.49
N GLY A 166 0.23 -10.29 1.67
CA GLY A 166 -0.76 -9.52 2.40
C GLY A 166 -1.16 -8.24 1.67
N TYR A 167 -0.20 -7.51 1.12
CA TYR A 167 -0.46 -6.29 0.36
C TYR A 167 -1.31 -6.56 -0.88
N TYR A 168 -0.96 -7.56 -1.70
CA TYR A 168 -1.73 -7.92 -2.89
C TYR A 168 -3.14 -8.38 -2.53
N ARG A 169 -3.30 -9.13 -1.47
CA ARG A 169 -4.62 -9.56 -1.00
C ARG A 169 -5.47 -8.40 -0.52
N LEU A 170 -4.90 -7.48 0.25
CA LEU A 170 -5.61 -6.32 0.80
C LEU A 170 -5.95 -5.28 -0.27
N SER A 171 -5.01 -4.96 -1.14
CA SER A 171 -5.20 -3.98 -2.22
C SER A 171 -6.23 -4.43 -3.25
N GLY A 172 -6.49 -5.74 -3.34
CA GLY A 172 -7.44 -6.30 -4.29
C GLY A 172 -7.02 -6.03 -5.73
N SER A 173 -5.73 -6.06 -6.02
CA SER A 173 -5.18 -5.90 -7.37
C SER A 173 -5.71 -7.02 -8.26
N ARG A 174 -6.90 -6.80 -8.83
CA ARG A 174 -7.35 -7.52 -10.02
C ARG A 174 -6.59 -6.95 -11.19
N ARG A 175 -5.46 -7.54 -11.49
CA ARG A 175 -4.91 -7.52 -12.85
C ARG A 175 -5.15 -8.92 -13.40
N LEU A 176 -6.21 -9.05 -14.08
CA LEU A 176 -6.44 -9.97 -15.18
C LEU A 176 -6.83 -9.12 -16.36
#